data_adc549581f2a0b038754f6379e9e05de
#
_entry.id   adc549581f2a0b038754f6379e9e05de
#
_cell.length_a   1.000
_cell.length_b   1.000
_cell.length_c   1.000
_cell.angle_alpha   90.00
_cell.angle_beta   90.00
_cell.angle_gamma   90.00
#
_symmetry.space_group_name_H-M   'P 1'
#
loop_
_entity.id
_entity.type
_entity.pdbx_description
1 polymer ?
#
loop_
_entity_poly.entity_id
_entity_poly.type
_entity_poly.pdbx_seq_one_letter_code
_entity_poly.pdbx_strand_id
1 'polypeptide(L)'
;MAVPNTHEGPARIGAVMDGVRSRGGSVYCIGIGGVMMASLAILTARAGFPVSGSDRAFAGGCDSPTAQRLTAAGIRLFGDHAAAHLPPDCGAVIYTVAIAEDNPEYRAAAERGIPRFSRADYIGWLMTGYSRRVGVAGMHGKSTCTSMCAQVFLDAAADPTVLIGADYPPIGGAFRLGGREMFLFEACEYMDSFLDFRPTVAVLLNAELEHVDYFRDLSQIEDSFFRFASLTGRDGVTVCNADDACVSRAAARALAAGGTGRVVTFSAQGTAADVCAHGVQLERGLPTFTLVVDGEAWGEVCLRVPGIHQVCDALAAVAAAWVCGLARADILRGLADFTGVARRMEFRGEVRGGLVFDDYGHHPTEIRATLAGAAALVGTHPDGTPGCLLCVFQPHTYSRTARLYDDFRTAFDAADRLILLDVYAARETDTQGVSSAGLAEDIRARGRDAQYAPSPADAAAAVQAFLCPGDVAVIMGAGDVTRVSDLLCPRTK
;
A
#
# COMPACT_ATOMS: atom_id res chain seq x y z
N MET A 1 -12.65 -22.06 3.54
CA MET A 1 -12.80 -20.59 3.77
C MET A 1 -11.45 -20.04 4.23
N ALA A 2 -11.19 -18.74 4.11
CA ALA A 2 -10.00 -18.09 4.65
C ALA A 2 -10.11 -18.01 6.18
N VAL A 3 -8.99 -18.11 6.89
CA VAL A 3 -8.97 -18.00 8.36
C VAL A 3 -9.19 -16.52 8.74
N PRO A 4 -10.19 -16.19 9.58
CA PRO A 4 -10.45 -14.80 9.97
C PRO A 4 -9.36 -14.25 10.91
N ASN A 5 -9.29 -12.92 11.02
CA ASN A 5 -8.57 -12.25 12.11
C ASN A 5 -9.22 -12.63 13.46
N THR A 6 -8.39 -12.83 14.47
CA THR A 6 -8.86 -13.18 15.81
C THR A 6 -9.13 -11.97 16.69
N HIS A 7 -8.63 -10.77 16.30
CA HIS A 7 -8.73 -9.52 17.06
C HIS A 7 -8.27 -9.65 18.53
N GLU A 8 -7.18 -10.39 18.71
CA GLU A 8 -6.58 -10.63 20.01
C GLU A 8 -5.85 -9.38 20.54
N GLY A 9 -6.18 -8.98 21.74
CA GLY A 9 -5.56 -7.81 22.33
C GLY A 9 -4.06 -7.99 22.66
N PRO A 10 -3.22 -6.93 22.56
CA PRO A 10 -1.78 -7.01 22.78
C PRO A 10 -1.37 -7.57 24.14
N ALA A 11 -2.16 -7.35 25.19
CA ALA A 11 -1.88 -7.87 26.54
C ALA A 11 -1.90 -9.41 26.58
N ARG A 12 -2.87 -10.04 25.89
CA ARG A 12 -2.96 -11.51 25.80
C ARG A 12 -1.80 -12.07 24.99
N ILE A 13 -1.47 -11.45 23.85
CA ILE A 13 -0.35 -11.87 23.03
C ILE A 13 0.95 -11.73 23.82
N GLY A 14 1.14 -10.60 24.51
CA GLY A 14 2.30 -10.36 25.38
C GLY A 14 2.48 -11.45 26.43
N ALA A 15 1.44 -11.80 27.15
CA ALA A 15 1.49 -12.87 28.15
C ALA A 15 1.88 -14.23 27.54
N VAL A 16 1.38 -14.56 26.35
CA VAL A 16 1.77 -15.78 25.62
C VAL A 16 3.25 -15.70 25.22
N MET A 17 3.70 -14.61 24.64
CA MET A 17 5.07 -14.44 24.15
C MET A 17 6.09 -14.43 25.31
N ASP A 18 5.76 -13.83 26.44
CA ASP A 18 6.57 -13.93 27.66
C ASP A 18 6.69 -15.40 28.15
N GLY A 19 5.59 -16.14 28.09
CA GLY A 19 5.59 -17.57 28.36
C GLY A 19 6.42 -18.38 27.36
N VAL A 20 6.41 -18.03 26.07
CA VAL A 20 7.28 -18.65 25.04
C VAL A 20 8.73 -18.38 25.37
N ARG A 21 9.07 -17.13 25.65
CA ARG A 21 10.47 -16.71 25.98
C ARG A 21 10.99 -17.42 27.22
N SER A 22 10.20 -17.48 28.29
CA SER A 22 10.62 -18.08 29.56
C SER A 22 10.92 -19.58 29.48
N ARG A 23 10.29 -20.26 28.51
CA ARG A 23 10.49 -21.71 28.25
C ARG A 23 11.52 -21.97 27.16
N GLY A 24 12.13 -20.95 26.57
CA GLY A 24 13.01 -21.10 25.40
C GLY A 24 12.28 -21.64 24.16
N GLY A 25 10.96 -21.38 24.07
CA GLY A 25 10.13 -21.87 22.99
C GLY A 25 10.32 -21.11 21.69
N SER A 26 9.86 -21.70 20.58
CA SER A 26 9.96 -21.16 19.23
C SER A 26 8.61 -20.59 18.72
N VAL A 27 8.72 -19.80 17.64
CA VAL A 27 7.56 -19.23 16.91
C VAL A 27 7.54 -19.81 15.51
N TYR A 28 6.36 -20.21 15.05
CA TYR A 28 6.17 -20.72 13.68
C TYR A 28 5.31 -19.78 12.85
N CYS A 29 5.73 -19.51 11.59
CA CYS A 29 5.04 -18.59 10.68
C CYS A 29 4.46 -19.34 9.48
N ILE A 30 3.13 -19.34 9.30
CA ILE A 30 2.45 -19.94 8.14
C ILE A 30 2.23 -18.84 7.08
N GLY A 31 2.71 -19.09 5.85
CA GLY A 31 2.70 -18.11 4.77
C GLY A 31 3.84 -17.09 4.89
N ILE A 32 5.00 -17.55 5.35
CA ILE A 32 6.17 -16.71 5.66
C ILE A 32 6.80 -16.03 4.44
N GLY A 33 6.52 -16.49 3.22
CA GLY A 33 7.03 -15.93 1.98
C GLY A 33 6.39 -14.60 1.56
N GLY A 34 5.23 -14.27 2.12
CA GLY A 34 4.59 -12.98 1.90
C GLY A 34 5.40 -11.81 2.48
N VAL A 35 5.48 -10.68 1.76
CA VAL A 35 6.31 -9.51 2.11
C VAL A 35 6.17 -9.11 3.58
N MET A 36 4.94 -8.92 4.05
CA MET A 36 4.65 -8.51 5.43
C MET A 36 4.96 -9.62 6.45
N MET A 37 4.71 -10.88 6.11
CA MET A 37 5.00 -12.02 7.00
C MET A 37 6.50 -12.26 7.14
N ALA A 38 7.27 -12.13 6.05
CA ALA A 38 8.73 -12.24 6.09
C ALA A 38 9.34 -11.17 7.00
N SER A 39 8.87 -9.93 6.89
CA SER A 39 9.29 -8.82 7.74
C SER A 39 9.01 -9.09 9.21
N LEU A 40 7.82 -9.58 9.50
CA LEU A 40 7.37 -9.92 10.86
C LEU A 40 8.19 -11.07 11.46
N ALA A 41 8.51 -12.09 10.66
CA ALA A 41 9.37 -13.20 11.07
C ALA A 41 10.78 -12.71 11.44
N ILE A 42 11.36 -11.78 10.66
CA ILE A 42 12.66 -11.15 10.95
C ILE A 42 12.61 -10.34 12.26
N LEU A 43 11.56 -9.53 12.46
CA LEU A 43 11.36 -8.80 13.72
C LEU A 43 11.27 -9.74 14.92
N THR A 44 10.55 -10.85 14.78
CA THR A 44 10.38 -11.87 15.82
C THR A 44 11.71 -12.54 16.15
N ALA A 45 12.50 -12.90 15.12
CA ALA A 45 13.85 -13.46 15.33
C ALA A 45 14.77 -12.47 16.05
N ARG A 46 14.74 -11.19 15.68
CA ARG A 46 15.53 -10.14 16.35
C ARG A 46 15.03 -9.80 17.76
N ALA A 47 13.76 -10.07 18.04
CA ALA A 47 13.26 -10.03 19.43
C ALA A 47 13.77 -11.20 20.29
N GLY A 48 14.57 -12.11 19.73
CA GLY A 48 15.25 -13.20 20.43
C GLY A 48 14.44 -14.52 20.45
N PHE A 49 13.46 -14.68 19.57
CA PHE A 49 12.75 -15.95 19.43
C PHE A 49 13.35 -16.79 18.29
N PRO A 50 13.56 -18.10 18.49
CA PRO A 50 13.78 -19.03 17.38
C PRO A 50 12.54 -19.02 16.46
N VAL A 51 12.76 -18.81 15.14
CA VAL A 51 11.66 -18.71 14.16
C VAL A 51 11.86 -19.75 13.06
N SER A 52 10.78 -20.36 12.65
CA SER A 52 10.67 -21.15 11.43
C SER A 52 9.34 -20.89 10.75
N GLY A 53 9.18 -21.31 9.49
CA GLY A 53 7.90 -21.13 8.81
C GLY A 53 7.86 -21.75 7.42
N SER A 54 6.66 -21.80 6.86
CA SER A 54 6.35 -22.44 5.59
C SER A 54 5.71 -21.47 4.59
N ASP A 55 6.05 -21.67 3.31
CA ASP A 55 5.36 -21.03 2.20
C ASP A 55 5.56 -21.82 0.92
N ARG A 56 4.50 -22.04 0.14
CA ARG A 56 4.58 -22.71 -1.15
C ARG A 56 5.46 -22.00 -2.18
N ALA A 57 5.67 -20.69 -2.01
CA ALA A 57 6.61 -19.93 -2.85
C ALA A 57 8.06 -20.46 -2.78
N PHE A 58 8.39 -21.27 -1.76
CA PHE A 58 9.72 -21.87 -1.59
C PHE A 58 9.81 -23.32 -2.07
N ALA A 59 8.75 -23.89 -2.67
CA ALA A 59 8.75 -25.28 -3.15
C ALA A 59 9.84 -25.59 -4.20
N GLY A 60 10.30 -24.59 -4.96
CA GLY A 60 11.39 -24.71 -5.93
C GLY A 60 12.78 -24.40 -5.39
N GLY A 61 12.93 -24.15 -4.09
CA GLY A 61 14.20 -23.74 -3.46
C GLY A 61 14.12 -22.36 -2.80
N CYS A 62 15.21 -21.99 -2.13
CA CYS A 62 15.29 -20.74 -1.33
C CYS A 62 16.06 -19.61 -2.04
N ASP A 63 16.02 -19.55 -3.37
CA ASP A 63 16.81 -18.59 -4.15
C ASP A 63 16.16 -17.21 -4.29
N SER A 64 14.92 -17.05 -3.87
CA SER A 64 14.25 -15.75 -3.91
C SER A 64 14.88 -14.75 -2.94
N PRO A 65 14.89 -13.43 -3.24
CA PRO A 65 15.43 -12.40 -2.34
C PRO A 65 14.79 -12.45 -0.94
N THR A 66 13.52 -12.80 -0.85
CA THR A 66 12.79 -12.96 0.43
C THR A 66 13.33 -14.15 1.21
N ALA A 67 13.52 -15.32 0.56
CA ALA A 67 14.07 -16.50 1.22
C ALA A 67 15.52 -16.25 1.71
N GLN A 68 16.34 -15.57 0.92
CA GLN A 68 17.71 -15.21 1.30
C GLN A 68 17.73 -14.31 2.54
N ARG A 69 16.87 -13.28 2.61
CA ARG A 69 16.76 -12.40 3.79
C ARG A 69 16.30 -13.17 5.05
N LEU A 70 15.33 -14.05 4.91
CA LEU A 70 14.87 -14.89 6.02
C LEU A 70 15.96 -15.84 6.52
N THR A 71 16.67 -16.51 5.62
CA THR A 71 17.78 -17.42 5.94
C THR A 71 18.93 -16.67 6.60
N ALA A 72 19.28 -15.48 6.09
CA ALA A 72 20.30 -14.61 6.69
C ALA A 72 19.92 -14.16 8.12
N ALA A 73 18.63 -14.09 8.44
CA ALA A 73 18.13 -13.85 9.80
C ALA A 73 18.10 -15.12 10.69
N GLY A 74 18.60 -16.25 10.21
CA GLY A 74 18.64 -17.52 10.94
C GLY A 74 17.28 -18.27 10.97
N ILE A 75 16.37 -17.94 10.08
CA ILE A 75 15.02 -18.51 10.03
C ILE A 75 15.00 -19.77 9.15
N ARG A 76 14.48 -20.87 9.68
CA ARG A 76 14.34 -22.13 8.93
C ARG A 76 13.07 -22.08 8.07
N LEU A 77 13.20 -22.40 6.78
CA LEU A 77 12.11 -22.35 5.80
C LEU A 77 11.68 -23.74 5.33
N PHE A 78 10.38 -23.87 5.01
CA PHE A 78 9.80 -25.05 4.40
C PHE A 78 9.00 -24.64 3.15
N GLY A 79 9.12 -25.42 2.07
CA GLY A 79 8.50 -25.14 0.78
C GLY A 79 7.09 -25.73 0.60
N ASP A 80 6.57 -26.41 1.61
CA ASP A 80 5.24 -27.01 1.62
C ASP A 80 4.59 -26.82 3.00
N HIS A 81 3.33 -27.20 3.12
CA HIS A 81 2.60 -27.15 4.39
C HIS A 81 2.41 -28.57 4.94
N ALA A 82 3.06 -28.87 6.06
CA ALA A 82 2.92 -30.16 6.75
C ALA A 82 2.91 -30.01 8.27
N ALA A 83 2.06 -30.76 8.96
CA ALA A 83 1.95 -30.75 10.43
C ALA A 83 3.30 -31.06 11.13
N ALA A 84 4.16 -31.85 10.48
CA ALA A 84 5.48 -32.23 10.98
C ALA A 84 6.50 -31.05 11.01
N HIS A 85 6.21 -29.94 10.34
CA HIS A 85 7.07 -28.75 10.36
C HIS A 85 6.99 -27.96 11.65
N LEU A 86 5.88 -28.11 12.41
CA LEU A 86 5.73 -27.46 13.71
C LEU A 86 6.74 -28.02 14.71
N PRO A 87 7.69 -27.21 15.21
CA PRO A 87 8.67 -27.67 16.18
C PRO A 87 8.02 -28.23 17.45
N PRO A 88 8.65 -29.19 18.14
CA PRO A 88 8.13 -29.72 19.41
C PRO A 88 7.99 -28.63 20.49
N ASP A 89 8.87 -27.64 20.50
CA ASP A 89 8.93 -26.48 21.40
C ASP A 89 8.15 -25.26 20.88
N CYS A 90 7.35 -25.43 19.81
CA CYS A 90 6.54 -24.33 19.26
C CYS A 90 5.57 -23.80 20.31
N GLY A 91 5.73 -22.53 20.67
CA GLY A 91 4.91 -21.87 21.69
C GLY A 91 3.88 -20.91 21.14
N ALA A 92 4.01 -20.49 19.88
CA ALA A 92 3.04 -19.64 19.18
C ALA A 92 3.13 -19.85 17.66
N VAL A 93 1.99 -19.74 16.99
CA VAL A 93 1.87 -19.75 15.52
C VAL A 93 1.36 -18.39 15.05
N ILE A 94 2.04 -17.80 14.06
CA ILE A 94 1.60 -16.59 13.39
C ILE A 94 1.17 -16.99 11.98
N TYR A 95 0.01 -16.51 11.53
CA TYR A 95 -0.51 -16.86 10.21
C TYR A 95 -1.02 -15.66 9.42
N THR A 96 -0.94 -15.75 8.10
CA THR A 96 -1.66 -14.85 7.20
C THR A 96 -3.10 -15.34 7.01
N VAL A 97 -4.08 -14.43 7.00
CA VAL A 97 -5.49 -14.75 6.70
C VAL A 97 -5.69 -15.36 5.31
N ALA A 98 -4.66 -15.35 4.49
CA ALA A 98 -4.66 -15.96 3.16
C ALA A 98 -4.60 -17.51 3.17
N ILE A 99 -4.32 -18.15 4.32
CA ILE A 99 -4.34 -19.61 4.43
C ILE A 99 -5.78 -20.12 4.53
N ALA A 100 -5.98 -21.38 4.14
CA ALA A 100 -7.26 -22.06 4.30
C ALA A 100 -7.38 -22.67 5.70
N GLU A 101 -8.60 -22.83 6.19
CA GLU A 101 -8.89 -23.44 7.52
C GLU A 101 -8.41 -24.89 7.63
N ASP A 102 -8.27 -25.59 6.52
CA ASP A 102 -7.77 -26.96 6.43
C ASP A 102 -6.23 -27.05 6.30
N ASN A 103 -5.52 -25.93 6.41
CA ASN A 103 -4.06 -25.94 6.42
C ASN A 103 -3.54 -26.88 7.52
N PRO A 104 -2.68 -27.88 7.18
CA PRO A 104 -2.28 -28.92 8.11
C PRO A 104 -1.51 -28.38 9.34
N GLU A 105 -0.74 -27.32 9.18
CA GLU A 105 0.02 -26.69 10.28
C GLU A 105 -0.91 -25.91 11.20
N TYR A 106 -1.90 -25.20 10.63
CA TYR A 106 -2.91 -24.44 11.40
C TYR A 106 -3.78 -25.39 12.25
N ARG A 107 -4.16 -26.56 11.69
CA ARG A 107 -4.92 -27.58 12.41
C ARG A 107 -4.09 -28.28 13.48
N ALA A 108 -2.86 -28.68 13.15
CA ALA A 108 -1.96 -29.30 14.12
C ALA A 108 -1.62 -28.37 15.30
N ALA A 109 -1.51 -27.06 15.07
CA ALA A 109 -1.36 -26.09 16.15
C ALA A 109 -2.59 -26.07 17.07
N ALA A 110 -3.81 -26.15 16.50
CA ALA A 110 -5.04 -26.23 17.28
C ALA A 110 -5.10 -27.51 18.13
N GLU A 111 -4.79 -28.65 17.53
CA GLU A 111 -4.79 -29.97 18.20
C GLU A 111 -3.78 -30.03 19.37
N ARG A 112 -2.64 -29.35 19.20
CA ARG A 112 -1.60 -29.23 20.24
C ARG A 112 -1.87 -28.12 21.27
N GLY A 113 -2.98 -27.37 21.13
CA GLY A 113 -3.31 -26.26 22.03
C GLY A 113 -2.33 -25.09 21.93
N ILE A 114 -1.60 -24.94 20.81
CA ILE A 114 -0.67 -23.84 20.57
C ILE A 114 -1.46 -22.58 20.20
N PRO A 115 -1.24 -21.43 20.88
CA PRO A 115 -1.85 -20.16 20.54
C PRO A 115 -1.54 -19.76 19.09
N ARG A 116 -2.56 -19.27 18.38
CA ARG A 116 -2.46 -18.88 16.98
C ARG A 116 -2.91 -17.43 16.87
N PHE A 117 -2.06 -16.59 16.26
CA PHE A 117 -2.31 -15.17 16.07
C PHE A 117 -2.31 -14.82 14.59
N SER A 118 -3.26 -14.01 14.18
CA SER A 118 -3.18 -13.41 12.84
C SER A 118 -1.96 -12.49 12.74
N ARG A 119 -1.52 -12.25 11.51
CA ARG A 119 -0.46 -11.27 11.23
C ARG A 119 -0.77 -9.91 11.86
N ALA A 120 -2.01 -9.43 11.74
CA ALA A 120 -2.40 -8.13 12.23
C ALA A 120 -2.37 -8.05 13.76
N ASP A 121 -2.93 -9.06 14.44
CA ASP A 121 -2.84 -9.17 15.91
C ASP A 121 -1.41 -9.08 16.41
N TYR A 122 -0.53 -9.89 15.79
CA TYR A 122 0.86 -9.99 16.23
C TYR A 122 1.66 -8.70 15.98
N ILE A 123 1.43 -8.02 14.84
CA ILE A 123 2.01 -6.69 14.57
C ILE A 123 1.50 -5.70 15.63
N GLY A 124 0.21 -5.72 15.95
CA GLY A 124 -0.39 -4.86 16.97
C GLY A 124 0.26 -5.00 18.33
N TRP A 125 0.63 -6.22 18.74
CA TRP A 125 1.41 -6.45 19.95
C TRP A 125 2.86 -5.96 19.79
N LEU A 126 3.53 -6.32 18.71
CA LEU A 126 4.96 -6.04 18.50
C LEU A 126 5.22 -4.53 18.48
N MET A 127 4.32 -3.74 17.87
CA MET A 127 4.48 -2.29 17.80
C MET A 127 4.35 -1.61 19.18
N THR A 128 3.75 -2.23 20.19
CA THR A 128 3.65 -1.63 21.54
C THR A 128 5.01 -1.43 22.20
N GLY A 129 6.07 -2.08 21.71
CA GLY A 129 7.44 -1.87 22.12
C GLY A 129 8.09 -0.58 21.58
N TYR A 130 7.35 0.24 20.81
CA TYR A 130 7.81 1.50 20.24
C TYR A 130 7.06 2.67 20.86
N SER A 131 7.79 3.77 21.15
CA SER A 131 7.22 4.95 21.79
C SER A 131 6.26 5.71 20.88
N ARG A 132 6.61 5.84 19.61
CA ARG A 132 5.81 6.53 18.58
C ARG A 132 5.44 5.54 17.47
N ARG A 133 4.16 5.50 17.16
CA ARG A 133 3.59 4.55 16.19
C ARG A 133 2.68 5.32 15.25
N VAL A 134 3.16 5.55 14.02
CA VAL A 134 2.45 6.30 12.99
C VAL A 134 1.81 5.32 12.02
N GLY A 135 0.50 5.27 11.97
CA GLY A 135 -0.27 4.41 11.09
C GLY A 135 -1.02 5.21 10.03
N VAL A 136 -0.76 4.91 8.76
CA VAL A 136 -1.39 5.59 7.62
C VAL A 136 -2.51 4.72 7.06
N ALA A 137 -3.74 5.20 7.17
CA ALA A 137 -4.96 4.56 6.69
C ALA A 137 -5.68 5.40 5.64
N GLY A 138 -6.45 4.75 4.78
CA GLY A 138 -7.21 5.37 3.69
C GLY A 138 -7.50 4.33 2.61
N MET A 139 -8.50 4.55 1.79
CA MET A 139 -8.74 3.64 0.66
C MET A 139 -7.59 3.76 -0.35
N HIS A 140 -7.12 4.97 -0.64
CA HIS A 140 -6.05 5.27 -1.59
C HIS A 140 -4.91 6.06 -0.95
N GLY A 141 -3.72 6.05 -1.58
CA GLY A 141 -2.55 6.82 -1.17
C GLY A 141 -1.72 6.22 -0.03
N LYS A 142 -2.19 5.19 0.68
CA LYS A 142 -1.52 4.60 1.85
C LYS A 142 -0.02 4.35 1.66
N SER A 143 0.35 3.57 0.65
CA SER A 143 1.75 3.20 0.39
C SER A 143 2.60 4.42 0.05
N THR A 144 2.08 5.34 -0.77
CA THR A 144 2.77 6.58 -1.15
C THR A 144 3.00 7.47 0.05
N CYS A 145 1.94 7.78 0.81
CA CYS A 145 2.03 8.61 2.02
C CYS A 145 2.95 7.97 3.07
N THR A 146 2.86 6.64 3.31
CA THR A 146 3.76 5.94 4.24
C THR A 146 5.21 6.04 3.79
N SER A 147 5.47 5.96 2.49
CA SER A 147 6.83 6.10 1.94
C SER A 147 7.34 7.54 2.00
N MET A 148 6.49 8.54 1.77
CA MET A 148 6.84 9.95 2.00
C MET A 148 7.17 10.21 3.48
N CYS A 149 6.36 9.69 4.41
CA CYS A 149 6.69 9.71 5.83
C CYS A 149 8.05 9.04 6.09
N ALA A 150 8.29 7.85 5.50
CA ALA A 150 9.55 7.14 5.70
C ALA A 150 10.75 7.97 5.24
N GLN A 151 10.67 8.64 4.06
CA GLN A 151 11.72 9.53 3.57
C GLN A 151 11.96 10.68 4.55
N VAL A 152 10.90 11.38 4.95
CA VAL A 152 11.00 12.50 5.91
C VAL A 152 11.62 12.07 7.23
N PHE A 153 11.22 10.93 7.78
CA PHE A 153 11.75 10.42 9.04
C PHE A 153 13.21 9.94 8.92
N LEU A 154 13.61 9.38 7.76
CA LEU A 154 14.99 9.01 7.49
C LEU A 154 15.89 10.24 7.40
N ASP A 155 15.47 11.26 6.68
CA ASP A 155 16.24 12.50 6.51
C ASP A 155 16.36 13.30 7.82
N ALA A 156 15.37 13.15 8.71
CA ALA A 156 15.44 13.66 10.07
C ALA A 156 16.29 12.79 11.02
N ALA A 157 16.94 11.76 10.53
CA ALA A 157 17.71 10.78 11.32
C ALA A 157 16.92 10.14 12.47
N ALA A 158 15.59 10.03 12.31
CA ALA A 158 14.70 9.43 13.34
C ALA A 158 14.77 7.90 13.39
N ASP A 159 15.54 7.27 12.52
CA ASP A 159 15.78 5.82 12.43
C ASP A 159 14.52 4.96 12.56
N PRO A 160 13.47 5.17 11.72
CA PRO A 160 12.20 4.48 11.87
C PRO A 160 12.31 2.98 11.51
N THR A 161 11.62 2.13 12.27
CA THR A 161 11.17 0.84 11.76
C THR A 161 9.97 1.08 10.86
N VAL A 162 10.03 0.58 9.62
CA VAL A 162 9.06 0.90 8.56
C VAL A 162 8.44 -0.37 7.99
N LEU A 163 7.12 -0.36 7.79
CA LEU A 163 6.36 -1.46 7.21
C LEU A 163 5.37 -0.89 6.17
N ILE A 164 5.65 -1.12 4.90
CA ILE A 164 4.88 -0.60 3.75
C ILE A 164 4.37 -1.77 2.92
N GLY A 165 3.25 -1.59 2.21
CA GLY A 165 2.69 -2.57 1.29
C GLY A 165 3.35 -2.60 -0.10
N ALA A 166 4.32 -1.73 -0.37
CA ALA A 166 4.99 -1.58 -1.64
C ALA A 166 6.51 -1.55 -1.48
N ASP A 167 7.24 -1.82 -2.56
CA ASP A 167 8.69 -1.71 -2.58
C ASP A 167 9.12 -0.24 -2.62
N TYR A 168 9.90 0.16 -1.60
CA TYR A 168 10.47 1.49 -1.49
C TYR A 168 12.01 1.39 -1.44
N PRO A 169 12.70 1.73 -2.55
CA PRO A 169 14.15 1.51 -2.67
C PRO A 169 15.00 2.13 -1.55
N PRO A 170 14.72 3.35 -1.04
CA PRO A 170 15.52 3.94 0.05
C PRO A 170 15.57 3.12 1.34
N ILE A 171 14.60 2.22 1.57
CA ILE A 171 14.63 1.30 2.72
C ILE A 171 15.00 -0.14 2.34
N GLY A 172 15.36 -0.40 1.06
CA GLY A 172 15.73 -1.71 0.57
C GLY A 172 14.55 -2.68 0.40
N GLY A 173 13.35 -2.16 0.17
CA GLY A 173 12.13 -2.97 -0.05
C GLY A 173 10.91 -2.45 0.72
N ALA A 174 10.01 -3.32 1.08
CA ALA A 174 8.77 -2.97 1.79
C ALA A 174 8.93 -2.91 3.33
N PHE A 175 10.12 -3.20 3.83
CA PHE A 175 10.40 -3.26 5.25
C PHE A 175 11.80 -2.76 5.58
N ARG A 176 11.89 -1.93 6.62
CA ARG A 176 13.14 -1.52 7.25
C ARG A 176 13.07 -1.75 8.75
N LEU A 177 14.11 -2.32 9.31
CA LEU A 177 14.29 -2.32 10.74
C LEU A 177 15.16 -1.13 11.15
N GLY A 178 14.58 -0.24 11.95
CA GLY A 178 15.25 0.87 12.60
C GLY A 178 15.39 0.68 14.10
N GLY A 179 15.53 1.79 14.80
CA GLY A 179 15.48 1.87 16.26
C GLY A 179 14.13 1.48 16.86
N ARG A 180 14.04 1.57 18.19
CA ARG A 180 12.81 1.22 18.93
C ARG A 180 11.93 2.42 19.28
N GLU A 181 12.27 3.62 18.84
CA GLU A 181 11.46 4.80 19.16
C GLU A 181 10.31 5.00 18.19
N MET A 182 10.53 4.71 16.89
CA MET A 182 9.59 5.02 15.84
C MET A 182 9.17 3.77 15.06
N PHE A 183 7.87 3.53 14.99
CA PHE A 183 7.27 2.53 14.11
C PHE A 183 6.31 3.20 13.12
N LEU A 184 6.63 3.14 11.84
CA LEU A 184 5.82 3.69 10.75
C LEU A 184 5.23 2.55 9.95
N PHE A 185 3.92 2.56 9.72
CA PHE A 185 3.26 1.44 9.06
C PHE A 185 2.06 1.87 8.22
N GLU A 186 1.87 1.12 7.15
CA GLU A 186 0.65 1.16 6.36
C GLU A 186 -0.46 0.38 7.08
N ALA A 187 -1.59 1.01 7.33
CA ALA A 187 -2.72 0.45 8.06
C ALA A 187 -3.86 0.12 7.08
N CYS A 188 -3.96 -1.16 6.69
CA CYS A 188 -4.98 -1.62 5.75
C CYS A 188 -6.32 -1.79 6.47
N GLU A 189 -7.37 -1.16 5.91
CA GLU A 189 -8.74 -1.18 6.40
C GLU A 189 -9.49 -2.46 6.07
N TYR A 190 -9.03 -3.21 5.08
CA TYR A 190 -9.71 -4.42 4.63
C TYR A 190 -9.90 -5.44 5.75
N MET A 191 -11.15 -5.90 5.91
CA MET A 191 -11.58 -6.79 7.00
C MET A 191 -11.26 -6.24 8.41
N ASP A 192 -11.29 -4.92 8.57
CA ASP A 192 -10.99 -4.23 9.83
C ASP A 192 -9.59 -4.56 10.42
N SER A 193 -8.66 -5.06 9.61
CA SER A 193 -7.36 -5.55 10.10
C SER A 193 -6.50 -4.45 10.74
N PHE A 194 -6.71 -3.17 10.40
CA PHE A 194 -6.02 -2.05 11.03
C PHE A 194 -6.49 -1.81 12.49
N LEU A 195 -7.63 -2.37 12.92
CA LEU A 195 -8.12 -2.25 14.29
C LEU A 195 -7.31 -3.08 15.31
N ASP A 196 -6.48 -4.00 14.82
CA ASP A 196 -5.56 -4.74 15.68
C ASP A 196 -4.29 -3.93 16.00
N PHE A 197 -4.03 -2.86 15.27
CA PHE A 197 -2.88 -1.98 15.48
C PHE A 197 -3.08 -1.04 16.68
N ARG A 198 -1.97 -0.41 17.12
CA ARG A 198 -1.97 0.49 18.29
C ARG A 198 -1.21 1.77 17.94
N PRO A 199 -1.72 2.61 17.03
CA PRO A 199 -1.09 3.87 16.67
C PRO A 199 -1.06 4.84 17.87
N THR A 200 -0.03 5.70 17.94
CA THR A 200 -0.04 6.94 18.71
C THR A 200 -0.38 8.12 17.83
N VAL A 201 -0.17 7.96 16.52
CA VAL A 201 -0.58 8.92 15.48
C VAL A 201 -1.31 8.11 14.40
N ALA A 202 -2.60 8.37 14.21
CA ALA A 202 -3.41 7.80 13.13
C ALA A 202 -3.56 8.84 12.03
N VAL A 203 -3.15 8.49 10.80
CA VAL A 203 -3.31 9.34 9.61
C VAL A 203 -4.45 8.79 8.78
N LEU A 204 -5.47 9.61 8.51
CA LEU A 204 -6.66 9.27 7.73
C LEU A 204 -6.66 10.06 6.43
N LEU A 205 -6.42 9.37 5.28
CA LEU A 205 -6.26 10.03 3.98
C LEU A 205 -7.59 10.30 3.30
N ASN A 206 -8.39 9.26 3.13
CA ASN A 206 -9.65 9.29 2.40
C ASN A 206 -10.49 8.05 2.72
N ALA A 207 -11.81 8.15 2.43
CA ALA A 207 -12.72 7.03 2.53
C ALA A 207 -13.76 7.08 1.40
N GLU A 208 -13.80 6.02 0.60
CA GLU A 208 -14.84 5.80 -0.40
C GLU A 208 -15.34 4.35 -0.33
N LEU A 209 -16.42 4.04 -1.02
CA LEU A 209 -16.98 2.69 -1.00
C LEU A 209 -16.12 1.73 -1.81
N GLU A 210 -15.21 1.08 -1.13
CA GLU A 210 -14.36 0.00 -1.63
C GLU A 210 -14.51 -1.26 -0.76
N HIS A 211 -13.87 -2.36 -1.15
CA HIS A 211 -13.93 -3.64 -0.42
C HIS A 211 -15.37 -4.08 -0.11
N VAL A 212 -16.20 -3.97 -1.09
CA VAL A 212 -17.66 -4.16 -1.04
C VAL A 212 -18.08 -5.63 -0.81
N ASP A 213 -17.12 -6.55 -0.79
CA ASP A 213 -17.24 -7.91 -0.25
C ASP A 213 -17.25 -7.90 1.29
N TYR A 214 -16.77 -6.83 1.92
CA TYR A 214 -16.70 -6.65 3.35
C TYR A 214 -17.56 -5.47 3.84
N PHE A 215 -17.37 -4.26 3.29
CA PHE A 215 -18.14 -3.08 3.65
C PHE A 215 -19.43 -2.97 2.83
N ARG A 216 -20.57 -2.81 3.49
CA ARG A 216 -21.88 -2.69 2.85
C ARG A 216 -22.17 -1.29 2.32
N ASP A 217 -21.69 -0.28 3.03
CA ASP A 217 -21.96 1.14 2.76
C ASP A 217 -20.89 2.03 3.38
N LEU A 218 -20.92 3.32 3.02
CA LEU A 218 -19.98 4.32 3.51
C LEU A 218 -20.08 4.56 5.03
N SER A 219 -21.25 4.33 5.63
CA SER A 219 -21.44 4.48 7.09
C SER A 219 -20.64 3.42 7.86
N GLN A 220 -20.59 2.18 7.36
CA GLN A 220 -19.78 1.14 7.97
C GLN A 220 -18.28 1.46 7.85
N ILE A 221 -17.86 2.06 6.74
CA ILE A 221 -16.48 2.53 6.55
C ILE A 221 -16.17 3.65 7.54
N GLU A 222 -17.05 4.65 7.67
CA GLU A 222 -16.89 5.74 8.65
C GLU A 222 -16.76 5.20 10.08
N ASP A 223 -17.57 4.22 10.45
CA ASP A 223 -17.49 3.57 11.77
C ASP A 223 -16.16 2.83 11.97
N SER A 224 -15.64 2.19 10.95
CA SER A 224 -14.34 1.52 10.97
C SER A 224 -13.20 2.53 11.17
N PHE A 225 -13.20 3.63 10.42
CA PHE A 225 -12.21 4.71 10.58
C PHE A 225 -12.33 5.43 11.93
N PHE A 226 -13.55 5.65 12.44
CA PHE A 226 -13.77 6.15 13.79
C PHE A 226 -13.12 5.25 14.85
N ARG A 227 -13.32 3.93 14.74
CA ARG A 227 -12.70 2.96 15.65
C ARG A 227 -11.17 3.00 15.54
N PHE A 228 -10.60 3.06 14.34
CA PHE A 228 -9.15 3.16 14.13
C PHE A 228 -8.59 4.46 14.73
N ALA A 229 -9.19 5.61 14.47
CA ALA A 229 -8.80 6.89 15.08
C ALA A 229 -8.82 6.82 16.62
N SER A 230 -9.83 6.13 17.18
CA SER A 230 -9.99 5.97 18.62
C SER A 230 -8.90 5.11 19.28
N LEU A 231 -8.14 4.32 18.51
CA LEU A 231 -7.03 3.51 19.03
C LEU A 231 -5.83 4.34 19.47
N THR A 232 -5.73 5.61 19.06
CA THR A 232 -4.64 6.51 19.49
C THR A 232 -4.72 6.85 20.99
N GLY A 233 -5.91 6.79 21.56
CA GLY A 233 -6.14 7.12 22.97
C GLY A 233 -6.05 8.61 23.28
N ARG A 234 -6.28 8.98 24.54
CA ARG A 234 -6.36 10.38 25.00
C ARG A 234 -5.06 11.18 24.85
N ASP A 235 -3.92 10.49 24.77
CA ASP A 235 -2.60 11.11 24.62
C ASP A 235 -2.13 11.10 23.14
N GLY A 236 -2.90 10.48 22.26
CA GLY A 236 -2.55 10.36 20.84
C GLY A 236 -3.15 11.41 19.95
N VAL A 237 -2.79 11.38 18.68
CA VAL A 237 -3.20 12.37 17.68
C VAL A 237 -3.81 11.64 16.47
N THR A 238 -4.93 12.19 15.98
CA THR A 238 -5.46 11.81 14.67
C THR A 238 -5.18 12.93 13.68
N VAL A 239 -4.45 12.62 12.62
CA VAL A 239 -4.22 13.48 11.45
C VAL A 239 -5.28 13.11 10.41
N CYS A 240 -6.07 14.07 9.93
CA CYS A 240 -7.12 13.75 8.97
C CYS A 240 -7.23 14.76 7.83
N ASN A 241 -7.64 14.26 6.65
CA ASN A 241 -7.93 15.06 5.49
C ASN A 241 -9.22 15.87 5.69
N ALA A 242 -9.11 17.20 5.73
CA ALA A 242 -10.27 18.10 5.86
C ALA A 242 -11.13 18.15 4.57
N ASP A 243 -10.56 17.77 3.42
CA ASP A 243 -11.27 17.73 2.14
C ASP A 243 -12.15 16.48 1.98
N ASP A 244 -11.97 15.46 2.84
CA ASP A 244 -12.79 14.24 2.86
C ASP A 244 -13.77 14.26 4.05
N ALA A 245 -15.04 14.37 3.75
CA ALA A 245 -16.09 14.48 4.75
C ALA A 245 -16.24 13.22 5.63
N CYS A 246 -15.95 12.03 5.09
CA CYS A 246 -16.09 10.77 5.82
C CYS A 246 -15.02 10.64 6.91
N VAL A 247 -13.74 10.79 6.56
CA VAL A 247 -12.66 10.71 7.55
C VAL A 247 -12.68 11.89 8.52
N SER A 248 -13.11 13.06 8.08
CA SER A 248 -13.30 14.23 8.97
C SER A 248 -14.35 13.98 10.05
N ARG A 249 -15.52 13.40 9.69
CA ARG A 249 -16.54 13.02 10.67
C ARG A 249 -16.02 11.91 11.60
N ALA A 250 -15.32 10.91 11.07
CA ALA A 250 -14.74 9.83 11.88
C ALA A 250 -13.76 10.39 12.92
N ALA A 251 -12.85 11.30 12.53
CA ALA A 251 -11.90 11.94 13.44
C ALA A 251 -12.59 12.81 14.51
N ALA A 252 -13.58 13.62 14.10
CA ALA A 252 -14.37 14.44 15.03
C ALA A 252 -15.13 13.60 16.06
N ARG A 253 -15.73 12.48 15.63
CA ARG A 253 -16.38 11.50 16.52
C ARG A 253 -15.39 10.87 17.50
N ALA A 254 -14.18 10.52 17.05
CA ALA A 254 -13.14 9.96 17.92
C ALA A 254 -12.70 10.96 18.99
N LEU A 255 -12.54 12.23 18.62
CA LEU A 255 -12.23 13.31 19.57
C LEU A 255 -13.36 13.49 20.61
N ALA A 256 -14.60 13.58 20.15
CA ALA A 256 -15.76 13.77 21.03
C ALA A 256 -15.96 12.58 22.00
N ALA A 257 -15.62 11.36 21.58
CA ALA A 257 -15.68 10.15 22.39
C ALA A 257 -14.47 10.00 23.35
N GLY A 258 -13.45 10.86 23.26
CA GLY A 258 -12.20 10.74 24.02
C GLY A 258 -11.33 9.56 23.56
N GLY A 259 -11.53 9.09 22.34
CA GLY A 259 -10.74 8.03 21.71
C GLY A 259 -9.44 8.54 21.08
N THR A 260 -9.33 9.85 20.85
CA THR A 260 -8.09 10.56 20.49
C THR A 260 -7.97 11.84 21.32
N GLY A 261 -6.76 12.30 21.59
CA GLY A 261 -6.53 13.50 22.39
C GLY A 261 -6.55 14.79 21.58
N ARG A 262 -6.16 14.70 20.31
CA ARG A 262 -6.08 15.84 19.39
C ARG A 262 -6.38 15.39 17.97
N VAL A 263 -7.03 16.28 17.22
CA VAL A 263 -7.14 16.14 15.75
C VAL A 263 -6.30 17.25 15.11
N VAL A 264 -5.50 16.89 14.13
CA VAL A 264 -4.75 17.78 13.25
C VAL A 264 -5.25 17.57 11.83
N THR A 265 -5.57 18.64 11.15
CA THR A 265 -6.17 18.59 9.81
C THR A 265 -5.20 18.97 8.72
N PHE A 266 -5.38 18.43 7.51
CA PHE A 266 -4.67 18.90 6.32
C PHE A 266 -5.63 19.07 5.15
N SER A 267 -5.30 19.98 4.22
CA SER A 267 -6.12 20.27 3.03
C SER A 267 -5.25 20.63 1.83
N ALA A 268 -5.54 19.98 0.70
CA ALA A 268 -4.98 20.30 -0.62
C ALA A 268 -5.93 21.16 -1.47
N GLN A 269 -7.22 21.30 -1.08
CA GLN A 269 -8.27 21.95 -1.87
C GLN A 269 -8.71 23.31 -1.32
N GLY A 270 -8.02 23.84 -0.28
CA GLY A 270 -8.31 25.13 0.31
C GLY A 270 -9.33 25.12 1.43
N THR A 271 -9.74 23.94 1.93
CA THR A 271 -10.47 23.84 3.21
C THR A 271 -9.56 24.33 4.33
N ALA A 272 -10.11 25.09 5.29
CA ALA A 272 -9.34 25.56 6.43
C ALA A 272 -8.80 24.36 7.24
N ALA A 273 -7.47 24.30 7.40
CA ALA A 273 -6.81 23.18 8.06
C ALA A 273 -5.47 23.64 8.68
N ASP A 274 -4.93 22.81 9.59
CA ASP A 274 -3.65 23.08 10.27
C ASP A 274 -2.46 23.01 9.30
N VAL A 275 -2.54 22.15 8.27
CA VAL A 275 -1.52 21.98 7.22
C VAL A 275 -2.17 22.16 5.86
N CYS A 276 -1.74 23.15 5.08
CA CYS A 276 -2.36 23.51 3.81
C CYS A 276 -1.33 23.67 2.68
N ALA A 277 -1.78 23.40 1.45
CA ALA A 277 -1.09 23.78 0.22
C ALA A 277 -1.77 25.00 -0.41
N HIS A 278 -1.02 26.06 -0.69
CA HIS A 278 -1.51 27.24 -1.38
C HIS A 278 -0.84 27.39 -2.74
N GLY A 279 -1.60 27.85 -3.74
CA GLY A 279 -1.08 28.15 -5.07
C GLY A 279 -0.55 26.91 -5.78
N VAL A 280 -1.23 25.77 -5.64
CA VAL A 280 -0.82 24.50 -6.28
C VAL A 280 -0.79 24.67 -7.79
N GLN A 281 0.35 24.37 -8.39
CA GLN A 281 0.59 24.38 -9.84
C GLN A 281 1.20 23.05 -10.27
N LEU A 282 1.00 22.69 -11.52
CA LEU A 282 1.61 21.50 -12.13
C LEU A 282 2.56 21.96 -13.24
N GLU A 283 3.86 21.84 -13.01
CA GLU A 283 4.87 22.03 -14.03
C GLU A 283 5.32 20.68 -14.59
N ARG A 284 4.98 20.40 -15.84
CA ARG A 284 5.21 19.08 -16.45
C ARG A 284 4.70 17.93 -15.57
N GLY A 285 3.48 18.08 -15.03
CA GLY A 285 2.86 17.10 -14.16
C GLY A 285 3.38 17.04 -12.71
N LEU A 286 4.46 17.76 -12.39
CA LEU A 286 5.04 17.80 -11.03
C LEU A 286 4.40 18.94 -10.22
N PRO A 287 3.86 18.64 -9.03
CA PRO A 287 3.23 19.65 -8.19
C PRO A 287 4.24 20.58 -7.53
N THR A 288 3.96 21.88 -7.58
CA THR A 288 4.60 22.92 -6.77
C THR A 288 3.55 23.68 -5.99
N PHE A 289 3.84 24.04 -4.75
CA PHE A 289 2.91 24.75 -3.87
C PHE A 289 3.64 25.42 -2.71
N THR A 290 3.02 26.43 -2.10
CA THR A 290 3.45 27.00 -0.83
C THR A 290 2.86 26.16 0.31
N LEU A 291 3.73 25.56 1.13
CA LEU A 291 3.33 24.84 2.33
C LEU A 291 3.07 25.81 3.48
N VAL A 292 1.90 25.72 4.11
CA VAL A 292 1.51 26.49 5.31
C VAL A 292 1.21 25.50 6.43
N VAL A 293 1.80 25.72 7.61
CA VAL A 293 1.58 24.90 8.80
C VAL A 293 1.26 25.80 9.98
N ASP A 294 0.15 25.58 10.65
CA ASP A 294 -0.35 26.38 11.79
C ASP A 294 -0.39 27.90 11.45
N GLY A 295 -0.83 28.22 10.24
CA GLY A 295 -0.91 29.58 9.72
C GLY A 295 0.43 30.22 9.29
N GLU A 296 1.57 29.54 9.50
CA GLU A 296 2.89 30.02 9.08
C GLU A 296 3.28 29.42 7.72
N ALA A 297 3.71 30.24 6.76
CA ALA A 297 4.27 29.80 5.49
C ALA A 297 5.66 29.18 5.72
N TRP A 298 5.81 27.90 5.42
CA TRP A 298 7.07 27.19 5.58
C TRP A 298 7.99 27.32 4.35
N GLY A 299 7.42 27.59 3.19
CA GLY A 299 8.14 27.77 1.95
C GLY A 299 7.52 27.03 0.78
N GLU A 300 8.19 27.12 -0.36
CA GLU A 300 7.79 26.39 -1.56
C GLU A 300 8.24 24.94 -1.50
N VAL A 301 7.35 24.04 -1.88
CA VAL A 301 7.60 22.62 -2.04
C VAL A 301 7.42 22.23 -3.49
N CYS A 302 8.42 21.56 -4.07
CA CYS A 302 8.39 20.99 -5.40
C CYS A 302 8.48 19.47 -5.28
N LEU A 303 7.40 18.76 -5.57
CA LEU A 303 7.41 17.29 -5.53
C LEU A 303 8.04 16.74 -6.81
N ARG A 304 8.76 15.63 -6.68
CA ARG A 304 9.38 14.93 -7.81
C ARG A 304 8.52 13.77 -8.36
N VAL A 305 7.31 13.64 -7.87
CA VAL A 305 6.34 12.63 -8.29
C VAL A 305 5.14 13.29 -8.94
N PRO A 306 4.66 12.78 -10.09
CA PRO A 306 3.61 13.43 -10.85
C PRO A 306 2.21 13.20 -10.23
N GLY A 307 1.35 14.20 -10.41
CA GLY A 307 -0.06 14.11 -10.07
C GLY A 307 -0.47 14.98 -8.88
N ILE A 308 -1.62 15.64 -9.02
CA ILE A 308 -2.18 16.55 -8.01
C ILE A 308 -2.49 15.85 -6.68
N HIS A 309 -2.86 14.56 -6.73
CA HIS A 309 -3.14 13.74 -5.54
C HIS A 309 -1.93 13.57 -4.63
N GLN A 310 -0.71 13.69 -5.17
CA GLN A 310 0.53 13.63 -4.40
C GLN A 310 0.65 14.79 -3.39
N VAL A 311 -0.02 15.91 -3.66
CA VAL A 311 -0.07 17.04 -2.71
C VAL A 311 -0.77 16.61 -1.41
N CYS A 312 -1.89 15.91 -1.52
CA CYS A 312 -2.63 15.37 -0.37
C CYS A 312 -1.75 14.42 0.46
N ASP A 313 -1.05 13.47 -0.19
CA ASP A 313 -0.14 12.54 0.49
C ASP A 313 1.03 13.27 1.15
N ALA A 314 1.58 14.30 0.51
CA ALA A 314 2.66 15.12 1.06
C ALA A 314 2.21 15.92 2.31
N LEU A 315 1.02 16.54 2.26
CA LEU A 315 0.48 17.27 3.42
C LEU A 315 0.21 16.34 4.60
N ALA A 316 -0.30 15.14 4.35
CA ALA A 316 -0.49 14.11 5.37
C ALA A 316 0.86 13.70 6.02
N ALA A 317 1.90 13.51 5.20
CA ALA A 317 3.25 13.20 5.67
C ALA A 317 3.86 14.36 6.49
N VAL A 318 3.67 15.62 6.06
CA VAL A 318 4.05 16.82 6.81
C VAL A 318 3.36 16.85 8.16
N ALA A 319 2.03 16.68 8.19
CA ALA A 319 1.26 16.72 9.42
C ALA A 319 1.69 15.61 10.39
N ALA A 320 1.92 14.38 9.90
CA ALA A 320 2.42 13.27 10.71
C ALA A 320 3.82 13.57 11.30
N ALA A 321 4.73 14.10 10.48
CA ALA A 321 6.07 14.46 10.92
C ALA A 321 6.08 15.63 11.91
N TRP A 322 5.24 16.65 11.66
CA TRP A 322 5.08 17.81 12.54
C TRP A 322 4.56 17.42 13.92
N VAL A 323 3.52 16.60 14.00
CA VAL A 323 3.01 16.12 15.30
C VAL A 323 3.99 15.19 16.03
N CYS A 324 4.91 14.55 15.31
CA CYS A 324 6.02 13.80 15.87
C CYS A 324 7.18 14.70 16.32
N GLY A 325 7.11 16.01 16.10
CA GLY A 325 8.11 16.99 16.55
C GLY A 325 9.37 17.05 15.70
N LEU A 326 9.31 16.65 14.43
CA LEU A 326 10.44 16.78 13.49
C LEU A 326 10.64 18.26 13.13
N ALA A 327 11.89 18.64 12.88
CA ALA A 327 12.21 20.00 12.50
C ALA A 327 11.73 20.34 11.09
N ARG A 328 11.24 21.57 10.88
CA ARG A 328 10.77 22.09 9.59
C ARG A 328 11.76 21.80 8.44
N ALA A 329 13.05 22.06 8.66
CA ALA A 329 14.08 21.90 7.64
C ALA A 329 14.21 20.43 7.18
N ASP A 330 14.08 19.48 8.12
CA ASP A 330 14.15 18.05 7.83
C ASP A 330 12.90 17.57 7.06
N ILE A 331 11.73 18.08 7.43
CA ILE A 331 10.47 17.77 6.74
C ILE A 331 10.53 18.25 5.28
N LEU A 332 10.94 19.50 5.05
CA LEU A 332 11.06 20.07 3.71
C LEU A 332 12.11 19.32 2.86
N ARG A 333 13.24 18.93 3.45
CA ARG A 333 14.27 18.14 2.77
C ARG A 333 13.73 16.77 2.38
N GLY A 334 13.09 16.05 3.30
CA GLY A 334 12.54 14.73 3.02
C GLY A 334 11.48 14.70 1.93
N LEU A 335 10.63 15.75 1.85
CA LEU A 335 9.69 15.89 0.71
C LEU A 335 10.44 16.13 -0.61
N ALA A 336 11.49 16.97 -0.61
CA ALA A 336 12.28 17.26 -1.82
C ALA A 336 13.08 16.04 -2.30
N ASP A 337 13.47 15.14 -1.39
CA ASP A 337 14.25 13.93 -1.70
C ASP A 337 13.37 12.73 -2.06
N PHE A 338 12.06 12.82 -1.86
CA PHE A 338 11.13 11.75 -2.24
C PHE A 338 10.99 11.64 -3.76
N THR A 339 11.32 10.47 -4.30
CA THR A 339 11.33 10.20 -5.75
C THR A 339 10.27 9.19 -6.20
N GLY A 340 9.36 8.80 -5.29
CA GLY A 340 8.29 7.85 -5.60
C GLY A 340 8.50 6.46 -5.01
N VAL A 341 7.53 5.61 -5.26
CA VAL A 341 7.44 4.22 -4.78
C VAL A 341 7.33 3.32 -6.01
N ALA A 342 7.88 2.13 -5.93
CA ALA A 342 7.74 1.15 -7.01
C ALA A 342 6.26 0.91 -7.35
N ARG A 343 5.95 0.90 -8.62
CA ARG A 343 4.59 0.73 -9.14
C ARG A 343 3.59 1.80 -8.67
N ARG A 344 4.02 3.04 -8.44
CA ARG A 344 3.17 4.21 -8.17
C ARG A 344 3.65 5.35 -9.06
N MET A 345 3.18 5.38 -10.30
CA MET A 345 3.71 6.23 -11.38
C MET A 345 5.24 6.12 -11.46
N GLU A 346 5.76 4.88 -11.29
CA GLU A 346 7.19 4.56 -11.36
C GLU A 346 7.69 4.76 -12.79
N PHE A 347 8.59 5.71 -13.00
CA PHE A 347 9.24 5.85 -14.30
C PHE A 347 10.13 4.63 -14.57
N ARG A 348 9.86 3.93 -15.66
CA ARG A 348 10.56 2.69 -16.04
C ARG A 348 11.64 2.92 -17.11
N GLY A 349 11.47 3.94 -17.91
CA GLY A 349 12.40 4.26 -18.99
C GLY A 349 11.71 4.83 -20.22
N GLU A 350 12.45 4.84 -21.31
CA GLU A 350 11.98 5.33 -22.62
C GLU A 350 11.96 4.21 -23.65
N VAL A 351 10.91 4.17 -24.45
CA VAL A 351 10.76 3.28 -25.60
C VAL A 351 10.52 4.13 -26.84
N ARG A 352 11.45 4.10 -27.81
CA ARG A 352 11.40 4.91 -29.02
C ARG A 352 11.21 6.41 -28.76
N GLY A 353 11.67 6.90 -27.58
CA GLY A 353 11.54 8.29 -27.15
C GLY A 353 10.23 8.63 -26.43
N GLY A 354 9.28 7.70 -26.35
CA GLY A 354 8.11 7.83 -25.49
C GLY A 354 8.39 7.33 -24.07
N LEU A 355 7.76 7.97 -23.07
CA LEU A 355 7.97 7.68 -21.66
C LEU A 355 7.10 6.49 -21.22
N VAL A 356 7.66 5.59 -20.38
CA VAL A 356 6.95 4.44 -19.84
C VAL A 356 6.92 4.51 -18.31
N PHE A 357 5.72 4.39 -17.75
CA PHE A 357 5.47 4.35 -16.30
C PHE A 357 4.76 3.06 -15.90
N ASP A 358 5.00 2.59 -14.68
CA ASP A 358 4.29 1.45 -14.06
C ASP A 358 3.45 1.97 -12.88
N ASP A 359 2.18 1.55 -12.80
CA ASP A 359 1.29 1.94 -11.73
C ASP A 359 0.50 0.74 -11.18
N TYR A 360 0.27 0.72 -9.87
CA TYR A 360 -0.47 -0.35 -9.20
C TYR A 360 -1.99 -0.12 -9.22
N GLY A 361 -2.46 1.06 -9.66
CA GLY A 361 -3.86 1.45 -9.70
C GLY A 361 -4.73 0.38 -10.38
N HIS A 362 -5.83 0.03 -9.74
CA HIS A 362 -6.73 -1.02 -10.19
C HIS A 362 -8.20 -0.73 -9.88
N HIS A 363 -8.49 0.38 -9.20
CA HIS A 363 -9.83 0.90 -8.97
C HIS A 363 -10.13 2.06 -9.94
N PRO A 364 -11.37 2.24 -10.44
CA PRO A 364 -11.71 3.32 -11.36
C PRO A 364 -11.28 4.72 -10.90
N THR A 365 -11.38 5.02 -9.60
CA THR A 365 -10.93 6.29 -9.01
C THR A 365 -9.42 6.47 -9.15
N GLU A 366 -8.63 5.43 -8.84
CA GLU A 366 -7.17 5.45 -9.01
C GLU A 366 -6.78 5.63 -10.48
N ILE A 367 -7.45 4.90 -11.39
CA ILE A 367 -7.20 5.00 -12.83
C ILE A 367 -7.40 6.43 -13.32
N ARG A 368 -8.54 7.06 -12.96
CA ARG A 368 -8.82 8.45 -13.35
C ARG A 368 -7.76 9.42 -12.82
N ALA A 369 -7.37 9.28 -11.55
CA ALA A 369 -6.37 10.14 -10.92
C ALA A 369 -4.98 9.99 -11.55
N THR A 370 -4.55 8.74 -11.79
CA THR A 370 -3.27 8.42 -12.42
C THR A 370 -3.22 8.92 -13.85
N LEU A 371 -4.26 8.67 -14.67
CA LEU A 371 -4.29 9.10 -16.06
C LEU A 371 -4.37 10.64 -16.18
N ALA A 372 -5.09 11.31 -15.29
CA ALA A 372 -5.11 12.78 -15.24
C ALA A 372 -3.71 13.36 -14.92
N GLY A 373 -2.97 12.73 -14.00
CA GLY A 373 -1.57 13.08 -13.72
C GLY A 373 -0.63 12.80 -14.89
N ALA A 374 -0.81 11.65 -15.54
CA ALA A 374 0.01 11.24 -16.69
C ALA A 374 -0.24 12.10 -17.94
N ALA A 375 -1.46 12.58 -18.15
CA ALA A 375 -1.78 13.48 -19.27
C ALA A 375 -0.96 14.76 -19.25
N ALA A 376 -0.58 15.26 -18.07
CA ALA A 376 0.28 16.43 -17.91
C ALA A 376 1.76 16.19 -18.30
N LEU A 377 2.16 14.93 -18.48
CA LEU A 377 3.51 14.52 -18.92
C LEU A 377 3.60 14.36 -20.45
N VAL A 378 2.44 14.32 -21.13
CA VAL A 378 2.38 14.19 -22.60
C VAL A 378 3.01 15.43 -23.23
N GLY A 379 3.96 15.20 -24.14
CA GLY A 379 4.70 16.23 -24.85
C GLY A 379 4.15 16.52 -26.23
N THR A 380 5.06 16.93 -27.11
CA THR A 380 4.77 17.23 -28.52
C THR A 380 5.67 16.35 -29.39
N HIS A 381 5.11 15.76 -30.42
CA HIS A 381 5.86 15.00 -31.43
C HIS A 381 6.82 15.90 -32.20
N PRO A 382 7.85 15.32 -32.85
CA PRO A 382 8.82 16.11 -33.65
C PRO A 382 8.20 16.90 -34.81
N ASP A 383 7.02 16.52 -35.27
CA ASP A 383 6.27 17.21 -36.34
C ASP A 383 5.37 18.35 -35.81
N GLY A 384 5.38 18.61 -34.50
CA GLY A 384 4.60 19.64 -33.84
C GLY A 384 3.17 19.21 -33.43
N THR A 385 2.75 17.98 -33.71
CA THR A 385 1.45 17.45 -33.23
C THR A 385 1.51 17.09 -31.74
N PRO A 386 0.39 17.17 -30.99
CA PRO A 386 0.35 16.69 -29.61
C PRO A 386 0.70 15.20 -29.53
N GLY A 387 1.47 14.83 -28.52
CA GLY A 387 1.70 13.42 -28.17
C GLY A 387 0.42 12.79 -27.62
N CYS A 388 0.46 11.48 -27.38
CA CYS A 388 -0.67 10.68 -26.95
C CYS A 388 -0.40 10.04 -25.59
N LEU A 389 -1.48 9.86 -24.79
CA LEU A 389 -1.50 9.07 -23.58
C LEU A 389 -2.02 7.67 -23.87
N LEU A 390 -1.17 6.66 -23.73
CA LEU A 390 -1.52 5.25 -23.83
C LEU A 390 -1.68 4.64 -22.43
N CYS A 391 -2.80 3.98 -22.16
CA CYS A 391 -3.00 3.16 -20.97
C CYS A 391 -2.97 1.66 -21.35
N VAL A 392 -2.14 0.89 -20.66
CA VAL A 392 -2.20 -0.58 -20.67
C VAL A 392 -2.76 -1.01 -19.33
N PHE A 393 -3.90 -1.69 -19.32
CA PHE A 393 -4.59 -2.02 -18.07
C PHE A 393 -4.90 -3.52 -17.96
N GLN A 394 -4.68 -4.06 -16.77
CA GLN A 394 -5.10 -5.41 -16.40
C GLN A 394 -6.16 -5.34 -15.30
N PRO A 395 -7.43 -5.69 -15.58
CA PRO A 395 -8.43 -5.80 -14.52
C PRO A 395 -8.01 -6.84 -13.48
N HIS A 396 -8.26 -6.56 -12.21
CA HIS A 396 -7.88 -7.45 -11.10
C HIS A 396 -9.13 -8.04 -10.46
N THR A 397 -9.28 -9.36 -10.54
CA THR A 397 -10.39 -10.23 -10.15
C THR A 397 -11.68 -10.03 -10.97
N TYR A 398 -12.36 -11.13 -11.21
CA TYR A 398 -13.63 -11.12 -11.95
C TYR A 398 -14.74 -10.45 -11.16
N SER A 399 -14.82 -10.70 -9.86
CA SER A 399 -15.83 -10.13 -8.97
C SER A 399 -15.77 -8.59 -8.94
N ARG A 400 -14.57 -8.00 -8.81
CA ARG A 400 -14.39 -6.55 -8.87
C ARG A 400 -14.74 -6.01 -10.25
N THR A 401 -14.27 -6.67 -11.31
CA THR A 401 -14.51 -6.24 -12.69
C THR A 401 -16.01 -6.24 -13.00
N ALA A 402 -16.75 -7.26 -12.60
CA ALA A 402 -18.19 -7.33 -12.79
C ALA A 402 -18.94 -6.22 -12.02
N ARG A 403 -18.54 -6.00 -10.78
CA ARG A 403 -19.21 -5.05 -9.91
C ARG A 403 -19.00 -3.59 -10.30
N LEU A 404 -17.79 -3.25 -10.78
CA LEU A 404 -17.40 -1.90 -11.20
C LEU A 404 -17.40 -1.76 -12.72
N TYR A 405 -18.10 -2.63 -13.43
CA TYR A 405 -18.04 -2.72 -14.90
C TYR A 405 -18.40 -1.39 -15.58
N ASP A 406 -19.48 -0.76 -15.15
CA ASP A 406 -19.92 0.52 -15.69
C ASP A 406 -18.94 1.66 -15.39
N ASP A 407 -18.30 1.64 -14.22
CA ASP A 407 -17.27 2.60 -13.86
C ASP A 407 -16.01 2.41 -14.71
N PHE A 408 -15.61 1.17 -14.98
CA PHE A 408 -14.47 0.87 -15.85
C PHE A 408 -14.71 1.35 -17.29
N ARG A 409 -15.94 1.31 -17.79
CA ARG A 409 -16.27 1.82 -19.14
C ARG A 409 -15.90 3.29 -19.33
N THR A 410 -15.80 4.07 -18.24
CA THR A 410 -15.49 5.52 -18.27
C THR A 410 -14.16 5.88 -17.62
N ALA A 411 -13.53 4.98 -16.87
CA ALA A 411 -12.33 5.26 -16.10
C ALA A 411 -11.12 5.68 -16.96
N PHE A 412 -11.12 5.29 -18.22
CA PHE A 412 -10.00 5.50 -19.16
C PHE A 412 -10.22 6.68 -20.11
N ASP A 413 -11.23 7.52 -19.88
CA ASP A 413 -11.60 8.60 -20.80
C ASP A 413 -10.49 9.66 -21.00
N ALA A 414 -9.53 9.75 -20.09
CA ALA A 414 -8.35 10.63 -20.24
C ALA A 414 -7.25 10.04 -21.13
N ALA A 415 -7.27 8.73 -21.43
CA ALA A 415 -6.32 8.10 -22.34
C ALA A 415 -6.79 8.22 -23.80
N ASP A 416 -5.86 8.51 -24.70
CA ASP A 416 -6.13 8.52 -26.16
C ASP A 416 -6.26 7.10 -26.69
N ARG A 417 -5.54 6.15 -26.09
CA ARG A 417 -5.57 4.72 -26.44
C ARG A 417 -5.54 3.84 -25.21
N LEU A 418 -6.30 2.77 -25.24
CA LEU A 418 -6.37 1.75 -24.17
C LEU A 418 -6.01 0.37 -24.72
N ILE A 419 -5.15 -0.36 -24.00
CA ILE A 419 -4.87 -1.78 -24.23
C ILE A 419 -5.29 -2.54 -22.98
N LEU A 420 -6.21 -3.50 -23.11
CA LEU A 420 -6.69 -4.34 -22.01
C LEU A 420 -6.09 -5.73 -22.09
N LEU A 421 -5.44 -6.19 -21.00
CA LEU A 421 -5.01 -7.58 -20.81
C LEU A 421 -6.15 -8.42 -20.23
N ASP A 422 -5.99 -9.74 -20.26
CA ASP A 422 -6.89 -10.66 -19.57
C ASP A 422 -7.04 -10.29 -18.09
N VAL A 423 -8.24 -10.54 -17.54
CA VAL A 423 -8.50 -10.35 -16.13
C VAL A 423 -7.54 -11.20 -15.30
N TYR A 424 -6.81 -10.59 -14.38
CA TYR A 424 -6.01 -11.32 -13.40
C TYR A 424 -6.92 -11.96 -12.36
N ALA A 425 -7.16 -13.25 -12.49
CA ALA A 425 -8.13 -13.98 -11.69
C ALA A 425 -7.76 -14.09 -10.19
N ALA A 426 -6.46 -13.94 -9.84
CA ALA A 426 -5.93 -14.22 -8.50
C ALA A 426 -6.33 -15.62 -8.01
N ARG A 427 -7.40 -15.74 -7.21
CA ARG A 427 -7.91 -17.03 -6.68
C ARG A 427 -9.31 -17.37 -7.18
N GLU A 428 -9.89 -16.51 -8.01
CA GLU A 428 -11.25 -16.71 -8.51
C GLU A 428 -11.24 -17.65 -9.71
N THR A 429 -12.26 -18.48 -9.80
CA THR A 429 -12.49 -19.42 -10.91
C THR A 429 -13.77 -19.08 -11.69
N ASP A 430 -14.68 -18.33 -11.08
CA ASP A 430 -15.92 -17.86 -11.71
C ASP A 430 -15.68 -16.51 -12.41
N THR A 431 -15.89 -16.46 -13.70
CA THR A 431 -15.71 -15.25 -14.52
C THR A 431 -16.78 -14.18 -14.29
N GLN A 432 -17.83 -14.46 -13.54
CA GLN A 432 -18.97 -13.54 -13.32
C GLN A 432 -19.58 -13.01 -14.64
N GLY A 433 -19.37 -13.71 -15.74
CA GLY A 433 -19.83 -13.32 -17.07
C GLY A 433 -19.08 -12.13 -17.69
N VAL A 434 -17.95 -11.68 -17.11
CA VAL A 434 -17.15 -10.56 -17.62
C VAL A 434 -15.85 -11.02 -18.24
N SER A 435 -15.36 -10.24 -19.22
CA SER A 435 -14.06 -10.42 -19.84
C SER A 435 -13.45 -9.08 -20.26
N SER A 436 -12.13 -9.01 -20.34
CA SER A 436 -11.42 -7.84 -20.86
C SER A 436 -11.73 -7.57 -22.33
N ALA A 437 -11.98 -8.62 -23.12
CA ALA A 437 -12.38 -8.49 -24.53
C ALA A 437 -13.74 -7.79 -24.65
N GLY A 438 -14.74 -8.21 -23.84
CA GLY A 438 -16.05 -7.58 -23.81
C GLY A 438 -15.99 -6.12 -23.31
N LEU A 439 -15.18 -5.85 -22.28
CA LEU A 439 -14.95 -4.49 -21.80
C LEU A 439 -14.34 -3.59 -22.89
N ALA A 440 -13.36 -4.11 -23.67
CA ALA A 440 -12.78 -3.38 -24.78
C ALA A 440 -13.81 -3.08 -25.88
N GLU A 441 -14.71 -4.01 -26.17
CA GLU A 441 -15.82 -3.81 -27.13
C GLU A 441 -16.77 -2.71 -26.68
N ASP A 442 -17.19 -2.73 -25.41
CA ASP A 442 -18.08 -1.73 -24.86
C ASP A 442 -17.46 -0.33 -24.83
N ILE A 443 -16.15 -0.23 -24.51
CA ILE A 443 -15.41 1.04 -24.54
C ILE A 443 -15.29 1.55 -25.99
N ARG A 444 -15.03 0.66 -26.98
CA ARG A 444 -15.03 1.04 -28.40
C ARG A 444 -16.40 1.52 -28.87
N ALA A 445 -17.47 0.88 -28.41
CA ALA A 445 -18.84 1.29 -28.75
C ALA A 445 -19.17 2.73 -28.26
N ARG A 446 -18.43 3.23 -27.25
CA ARG A 446 -18.48 4.63 -26.80
C ARG A 446 -17.61 5.59 -27.61
N GLY A 447 -16.96 5.11 -28.69
CA GLY A 447 -16.11 5.93 -29.57
C GLY A 447 -14.66 6.10 -29.06
N ARG A 448 -14.20 5.26 -28.15
CA ARG A 448 -12.81 5.28 -27.64
C ARG A 448 -11.93 4.24 -28.34
N ASP A 449 -10.64 4.54 -28.50
CA ASP A 449 -9.67 3.59 -29.05
C ASP A 449 -9.27 2.58 -27.95
N ALA A 450 -9.85 1.39 -27.99
CA ALA A 450 -9.59 0.32 -27.05
C ALA A 450 -9.25 -0.98 -27.78
N GLN A 451 -8.14 -1.60 -27.40
CA GLN A 451 -7.64 -2.87 -27.93
C GLN A 451 -7.61 -3.92 -26.82
N TYR A 452 -7.93 -5.15 -27.16
CA TYR A 452 -7.66 -6.31 -26.32
C TYR A 452 -6.36 -6.98 -26.74
N ALA A 453 -5.49 -7.25 -25.76
CA ALA A 453 -4.23 -7.98 -25.94
C ALA A 453 -4.13 -9.06 -24.84
N PRO A 454 -4.23 -10.37 -25.19
CA PRO A 454 -4.41 -11.43 -24.18
C PRO A 454 -3.19 -11.66 -23.30
N SER A 455 -1.99 -11.30 -23.76
CA SER A 455 -0.76 -11.54 -23.00
C SER A 455 0.08 -10.27 -22.81
N PRO A 456 0.96 -10.25 -21.77
CA PRO A 456 1.93 -9.18 -21.60
C PRO A 456 2.83 -8.95 -22.83
N ALA A 457 3.16 -10.02 -23.59
CA ALA A 457 3.99 -9.90 -24.78
C ALA A 457 3.24 -9.20 -25.93
N ASP A 458 1.95 -9.52 -26.13
CA ASP A 458 1.11 -8.85 -27.13
C ASP A 458 0.92 -7.38 -26.80
N ALA A 459 0.67 -7.06 -25.53
CA ALA A 459 0.56 -5.69 -25.07
C ALA A 459 1.89 -4.92 -25.26
N ALA A 460 3.02 -5.50 -24.88
CA ALA A 460 4.34 -4.86 -25.07
C ALA A 460 4.64 -4.59 -26.55
N ALA A 461 4.31 -5.54 -27.45
CA ALA A 461 4.46 -5.34 -28.90
C ALA A 461 3.58 -4.19 -29.42
N ALA A 462 2.33 -4.10 -28.95
CA ALA A 462 1.43 -3.00 -29.31
C ALA A 462 1.94 -1.65 -28.82
N VAL A 463 2.44 -1.57 -27.57
CA VAL A 463 3.08 -0.37 -27.02
C VAL A 463 4.30 0.04 -27.84
N GLN A 464 5.21 -0.89 -28.16
CA GLN A 464 6.40 -0.62 -28.97
C GLN A 464 6.07 -0.12 -30.38
N ALA A 465 4.98 -0.63 -30.97
CA ALA A 465 4.56 -0.19 -32.31
C ALA A 465 4.00 1.23 -32.31
N PHE A 466 3.41 1.66 -31.19
CA PHE A 466 2.71 2.94 -31.06
C PHE A 466 3.63 4.08 -30.60
N LEU A 467 4.44 3.88 -29.55
CA LEU A 467 5.19 4.95 -28.89
C LEU A 467 6.20 5.64 -29.83
N CYS A 468 6.22 6.97 -29.73
CA CYS A 468 7.22 7.86 -30.30
C CYS A 468 7.51 9.04 -29.34
N PRO A 469 8.52 9.89 -29.64
CA PRO A 469 8.85 11.02 -28.77
C PRO A 469 7.65 11.95 -28.55
N GLY A 470 7.37 12.27 -27.30
CA GLY A 470 6.20 13.06 -26.88
C GLY A 470 5.05 12.23 -26.30
N ASP A 471 5.02 10.92 -26.55
CA ASP A 471 4.01 10.01 -25.98
C ASP A 471 4.33 9.57 -24.57
N VAL A 472 3.28 9.18 -23.84
CA VAL A 472 3.36 8.59 -22.51
C VAL A 472 2.57 7.29 -22.48
N ALA A 473 3.18 6.21 -21.97
CA ALA A 473 2.50 4.96 -21.68
C ALA A 473 2.47 4.70 -20.18
N VAL A 474 1.28 4.42 -19.64
CA VAL A 474 1.08 3.98 -18.25
C VAL A 474 0.65 2.52 -18.27
N ILE A 475 1.45 1.65 -17.65
CA ILE A 475 1.20 0.22 -17.48
C ILE A 475 0.57 0.04 -16.10
N MET A 476 -0.72 -0.35 -16.04
CA MET A 476 -1.51 -0.20 -14.82
C MET A 476 -2.24 -1.49 -14.42
N GLY A 477 -2.20 -1.80 -13.11
CA GLY A 477 -2.95 -2.89 -12.51
C GLY A 477 -2.25 -3.57 -11.34
N ALA A 478 -3.00 -4.25 -10.48
CA ALA A 478 -2.49 -4.93 -9.28
C ALA A 478 -1.93 -6.35 -9.58
N GLY A 479 -2.18 -6.90 -10.77
CA GLY A 479 -1.73 -8.21 -11.19
C GLY A 479 -0.31 -8.25 -11.73
N ASP A 480 -0.08 -9.15 -12.67
CA ASP A 480 1.22 -9.37 -13.31
C ASP A 480 1.48 -8.49 -14.55
N VAL A 481 0.65 -7.47 -14.77
CA VAL A 481 0.80 -6.50 -15.87
C VAL A 481 2.15 -5.80 -15.88
N THR A 482 2.82 -5.66 -14.73
CA THR A 482 4.19 -5.12 -14.61
C THR A 482 5.20 -5.88 -15.50
N ARG A 483 4.89 -7.11 -15.93
CA ARG A 483 5.69 -7.85 -16.93
C ARG A 483 5.74 -7.14 -18.28
N VAL A 484 4.73 -6.33 -18.61
CA VAL A 484 4.77 -5.46 -19.81
C VAL A 484 5.87 -4.42 -19.65
N SER A 485 5.94 -3.76 -18.48
CA SER A 485 7.01 -2.81 -18.17
C SER A 485 8.40 -3.46 -18.23
N ASP A 486 8.54 -4.70 -17.71
CA ASP A 486 9.81 -5.43 -17.72
C ASP A 486 10.24 -5.84 -19.13
N LEU A 487 9.28 -6.13 -20.04
CA LEU A 487 9.55 -6.41 -21.45
C LEU A 487 9.95 -5.16 -22.23
N LEU A 488 9.35 -4.00 -21.89
CA LEU A 488 9.61 -2.73 -22.53
C LEU A 488 10.92 -2.09 -22.06
N CYS A 489 11.14 -2.09 -20.73
CA CYS A 489 12.26 -1.46 -20.05
C CYS A 489 12.84 -2.45 -19.02
N PRO A 490 13.71 -3.39 -19.44
CA PRO A 490 14.30 -4.37 -18.53
C PRO A 490 15.06 -3.68 -17.40
N ARG A 491 14.82 -4.10 -16.16
CA ARG A 491 15.60 -3.61 -15.02
C ARG A 491 17.06 -4.10 -15.18
N THR A 492 17.99 -3.17 -15.28
CA THR A 492 19.42 -3.51 -15.14
C THR A 492 19.64 -4.06 -13.72
N LYS A 493 20.18 -5.27 -13.66
CA LYS A 493 20.49 -5.98 -12.41
C LYS A 493 21.57 -5.24 -11.58
#